data_6c42d4d34a5aa416ccd0a451fa76d810
#
_entry.id   6c42d4d34a5aa416ccd0a451fa76d810
#
_cell.length_a   1.000
_cell.length_b   1.000
_cell.length_c   1.000
_cell.angle_alpha   90.00
_cell.angle_beta   90.00
_cell.angle_gamma   90.00
#
_symmetry.space_group_name_H-M   'P 1'
#
loop_
_entity.id
_entity.type
_entity.pdbx_description
1 polymer ?
#
loop_
_entity_poly.entity_id
_entity_poly.type
_entity_poly.pdbx_seq_one_letter_code
_entity_poly.pdbx_strand_id
1 'polypeptide(L)'
;MLLPARIAASNSSRQVKHAIYLFSFRSFIMITIRDVARQAGVSVATVSRVLNNSNAVTADTRDAVLLAVEALGYRPNANAQALATQVSDTIGVVVMDVSDPFFGALVKAVDTVAQRVQKHVLISNSWHQEEKERHAIEVLIRQRCNALVVHSKSLSDAELASFMDQVPGMVLVNRILPGYAHRCVGLDNITGATMATRMLLQQGHTRIGYLGSSHPIEDEEQRRAGWLQALNEQGIEPPEVWIGSGEPDMQGGEAAMVELLGRNLQLSAIFTYNDSMAAGALTALKDNGILVPQHFSVIGFDDIPMSRYTDPQLTTVRYPIVSMAKLATELALKGAAGELDVSAQHCFMPTLVRRHSVAARQNVAPVTISTDSSM
;
A
#
# COMPACT_ATOMS: atom_id res chain seq x y z
N MET A 1 29.00 46.29 55.56
CA MET A 1 29.83 47.23 54.81
C MET A 1 30.58 46.45 53.74
N LEU A 2 30.11 46.48 52.48
CA LEU A 2 30.85 46.18 51.25
C LEU A 2 29.85 46.24 50.08
N LEU A 3 30.06 47.18 49.20
CA LEU A 3 29.23 47.48 48.02
C LEU A 3 29.33 46.39 46.91
N PRO A 4 28.31 46.24 46.06
CA PRO A 4 28.39 45.36 44.90
C PRO A 4 29.03 46.06 43.69
N ALA A 5 29.91 45.36 42.99
CA ALA A 5 30.54 45.77 41.74
C ALA A 5 29.52 45.76 40.59
N ARG A 6 29.38 46.89 39.88
CA ARG A 6 28.69 46.98 38.60
C ARG A 6 29.52 46.33 37.51
N ILE A 7 29.00 45.30 36.88
CA ILE A 7 29.53 44.75 35.62
C ILE A 7 28.81 45.46 34.48
N ALA A 8 29.60 46.19 33.70
CA ALA A 8 29.15 46.88 32.49
C ALA A 8 28.80 45.83 31.40
N ALA A 9 27.56 45.77 30.97
CA ALA A 9 27.13 44.97 29.83
C ALA A 9 27.60 45.64 28.53
N SER A 10 28.60 45.04 27.88
CA SER A 10 29.21 45.51 26.65
C SER A 10 28.30 45.29 25.43
N ASN A 11 28.39 46.19 24.49
CA ASN A 11 27.67 46.35 23.22
C ASN A 11 27.77 45.19 22.19
N SER A 12 27.99 43.95 22.59
CA SER A 12 28.16 42.81 21.67
C SER A 12 26.84 42.21 21.15
N SER A 13 25.71 42.45 21.84
CA SER A 13 24.42 41.85 21.47
C SER A 13 23.72 42.51 20.26
N ARG A 14 24.10 43.73 19.88
CA ARG A 14 23.56 44.43 18.70
C ARG A 14 24.25 44.01 17.39
N GLN A 15 25.54 43.71 17.41
CA GLN A 15 26.27 43.26 16.21
C GLN A 15 25.93 41.80 15.83
N VAL A 16 25.70 40.92 16.80
CA VAL A 16 25.31 39.54 16.54
C VAL A 16 23.87 39.45 15.96
N LYS A 17 22.95 40.29 16.42
CA LYS A 17 21.60 40.39 15.84
C LYS A 17 21.59 40.93 14.40
N HIS A 18 22.48 41.84 14.04
CA HIS A 18 22.61 42.35 12.66
C HIS A 18 23.24 41.30 11.73
N ALA A 19 24.20 40.51 12.20
CA ALA A 19 24.78 39.43 11.42
C ALA A 19 23.79 38.30 11.17
N ILE A 20 22.93 37.96 12.13
CA ILE A 20 21.88 36.91 11.95
C ILE A 20 20.78 37.39 10.99
N TYR A 21 20.45 38.71 10.97
CA TYR A 21 19.47 39.25 10.02
C TYR A 21 19.99 39.35 8.58
N LEU A 22 21.30 39.46 8.36
CA LEU A 22 21.89 39.49 7.02
C LEU A 22 22.11 38.09 6.42
N PHE A 23 22.07 37.03 7.23
CA PHE A 23 22.14 35.64 6.75
C PHE A 23 20.78 35.07 6.37
N SER A 24 19.67 35.76 6.72
CA SER A 24 18.28 35.24 6.55
C SER A 24 17.58 35.69 5.26
N PHE A 25 18.21 36.46 4.38
CA PHE A 25 17.64 36.88 3.09
C PHE A 25 18.64 36.66 1.92
N ARG A 26 19.24 35.47 1.82
CA ARG A 26 19.49 34.97 0.49
C ARG A 26 18.14 34.48 -0.03
N SER A 27 17.39 35.38 -0.65
CA SER A 27 16.36 34.98 -1.61
C SER A 27 16.96 33.90 -2.46
N PHE A 28 16.43 32.67 -2.42
CA PHE A 28 16.70 31.64 -3.41
C PHE A 28 16.22 32.24 -4.73
N ILE A 29 17.10 32.97 -5.41
CA ILE A 29 16.83 33.36 -6.80
C ILE A 29 16.82 32.06 -7.56
N MET A 30 15.61 31.50 -7.76
CA MET A 30 15.44 30.32 -8.60
C MET A 30 15.86 30.72 -10.01
N ILE A 31 17.01 30.21 -10.44
CA ILE A 31 17.49 30.39 -11.80
C ILE A 31 16.46 29.82 -12.77
N THR A 32 16.03 30.61 -13.72
CA THR A 32 14.97 30.28 -14.65
C THR A 32 15.52 29.92 -16.02
N ILE A 33 14.73 29.28 -16.84
CA ILE A 33 15.08 29.00 -18.25
C ILE A 33 15.40 30.28 -19.04
N ARG A 34 14.83 31.44 -18.62
CA ARG A 34 15.13 32.76 -19.22
C ARG A 34 16.55 33.22 -18.92
N ASP A 35 17.09 32.89 -17.76
CA ASP A 35 18.45 33.23 -17.39
C ASP A 35 19.46 32.41 -18.18
N VAL A 36 19.17 31.11 -18.39
CA VAL A 36 19.95 30.24 -19.28
C VAL A 36 19.93 30.79 -20.72
N ALA A 37 18.76 31.15 -21.23
CA ALA A 37 18.62 31.70 -22.58
C ALA A 37 19.42 32.99 -22.76
N ARG A 38 19.44 33.86 -21.75
CA ARG A 38 20.22 35.10 -21.74
C ARG A 38 21.73 34.81 -21.74
N GLN A 39 22.18 33.85 -20.92
CA GLN A 39 23.59 33.49 -20.81
C GLN A 39 24.11 32.81 -22.06
N ALA A 40 23.31 31.94 -22.68
CA ALA A 40 23.66 31.23 -23.91
C ALA A 40 23.46 32.06 -25.18
N GLY A 41 22.89 33.27 -25.10
CA GLY A 41 22.62 34.13 -26.26
C GLY A 41 21.56 33.59 -27.24
N VAL A 42 20.63 32.76 -26.72
CA VAL A 42 19.61 32.10 -27.56
C VAL A 42 18.18 32.35 -27.05
N SER A 43 17.19 31.96 -27.82
CA SER A 43 15.79 32.05 -27.37
C SER A 43 15.44 30.99 -26.32
N VAL A 44 14.45 31.26 -25.45
CA VAL A 44 13.90 30.28 -24.50
C VAL A 44 13.45 28.98 -25.19
N ALA A 45 12.85 29.11 -26.38
CA ALA A 45 12.44 27.98 -27.20
C ALA A 45 13.63 27.12 -27.64
N THR A 46 14.79 27.72 -27.92
CA THR A 46 16.03 27.03 -28.28
C THR A 46 16.59 26.26 -27.06
N VAL A 47 16.61 26.90 -25.88
CA VAL A 47 17.01 26.22 -24.63
C VAL A 47 16.09 25.01 -24.35
N SER A 48 14.77 25.19 -24.47
CA SER A 48 13.81 24.10 -24.30
C SER A 48 14.05 22.94 -25.26
N ARG A 49 14.35 23.21 -26.55
CA ARG A 49 14.68 22.19 -27.55
C ARG A 49 15.95 21.43 -27.20
N VAL A 50 16.99 22.12 -26.70
CA VAL A 50 18.25 21.49 -26.26
C VAL A 50 18.01 20.58 -25.08
N LEU A 51 17.28 21.05 -24.04
CA LEU A 51 16.97 20.28 -22.85
C LEU A 51 16.09 19.04 -23.14
N ASN A 52 15.24 19.12 -24.17
CA ASN A 52 14.41 18.00 -24.64
C ASN A 52 15.09 17.15 -25.74
N ASN A 53 16.41 17.25 -25.89
CA ASN A 53 17.19 16.48 -26.88
C ASN A 53 16.67 16.56 -28.33
N SER A 54 16.06 17.68 -28.72
CA SER A 54 15.60 17.87 -30.10
C SER A 54 16.77 17.90 -31.11
N ASN A 55 16.61 17.19 -32.23
CA ASN A 55 17.57 17.18 -33.32
C ASN A 55 17.55 18.50 -34.18
N ALA A 56 16.65 19.43 -33.88
CA ALA A 56 16.47 20.70 -34.61
C ALA A 56 17.44 21.82 -34.15
N VAL A 57 18.51 21.47 -33.39
CA VAL A 57 19.49 22.43 -32.85
C VAL A 57 20.89 22.00 -33.27
N THR A 58 21.70 22.95 -33.76
CA THR A 58 23.10 22.70 -34.13
C THR A 58 23.95 22.29 -32.93
N ALA A 59 25.06 21.58 -33.16
CA ALA A 59 25.97 21.14 -32.09
C ALA A 59 26.52 22.33 -31.27
N ASP A 60 26.99 23.37 -31.93
CA ASP A 60 27.54 24.57 -31.26
C ASP A 60 26.52 25.25 -30.36
N THR A 61 25.25 25.35 -30.81
CA THR A 61 24.17 25.94 -30.00
C THR A 61 23.83 25.02 -28.80
N ARG A 62 23.87 23.72 -28.99
CA ARG A 62 23.66 22.75 -27.90
C ARG A 62 24.72 22.91 -26.83
N ASP A 63 26.00 22.95 -27.23
CA ASP A 63 27.13 23.09 -26.30
C ASP A 63 27.08 24.42 -25.54
N ALA A 64 26.78 25.54 -26.21
CA ALA A 64 26.61 26.82 -25.56
C ALA A 64 25.49 26.83 -24.49
N VAL A 65 24.37 26.16 -24.78
CA VAL A 65 23.26 26.03 -23.82
C VAL A 65 23.65 25.14 -22.63
N LEU A 66 24.30 24.00 -22.86
CA LEU A 66 24.71 23.08 -21.81
C LEU A 66 25.75 23.73 -20.88
N LEU A 67 26.71 24.48 -21.42
CA LEU A 67 27.67 25.26 -20.63
C LEU A 67 26.96 26.34 -19.77
N ALA A 68 25.94 27.01 -20.29
CA ALA A 68 25.17 27.97 -19.53
C ALA A 68 24.33 27.31 -18.43
N VAL A 69 23.77 26.12 -18.67
CA VAL A 69 23.04 25.31 -17.69
C VAL A 69 23.97 24.92 -16.52
N GLU A 70 25.17 24.44 -16.83
CA GLU A 70 26.15 24.04 -15.83
C GLU A 70 26.68 25.24 -15.03
N ALA A 71 27.05 26.34 -15.70
CA ALA A 71 27.59 27.54 -15.08
C ALA A 71 26.58 28.22 -14.12
N LEU A 72 25.28 28.17 -14.44
CA LEU A 72 24.21 28.71 -13.62
C LEU A 72 23.71 27.73 -12.57
N GLY A 73 24.04 26.44 -12.64
CA GLY A 73 23.45 25.38 -11.83
C GLY A 73 21.93 25.25 -12.08
N TYR A 74 21.48 25.58 -13.30
CA TYR A 74 20.06 25.50 -13.65
C TYR A 74 19.58 24.05 -13.63
N ARG A 75 18.47 23.81 -12.94
CA ARG A 75 17.74 22.55 -13.00
C ARG A 75 16.35 22.79 -13.58
N PRO A 76 15.96 22.06 -14.64
CA PRO A 76 14.61 22.14 -15.16
C PRO A 76 13.59 21.95 -14.06
N ASN A 77 12.58 22.80 -13.99
CA ASN A 77 11.49 22.64 -13.05
C ASN A 77 10.47 21.66 -13.64
N ALA A 78 10.36 20.47 -13.04
CA ALA A 78 9.46 19.42 -13.49
C ALA A 78 7.99 19.91 -13.55
N ASN A 79 7.57 20.75 -12.61
CA ASN A 79 6.21 21.33 -12.63
C ASN A 79 6.01 22.28 -13.82
N ALA A 80 7.03 23.04 -14.22
CA ALA A 80 6.96 23.90 -15.39
C ALA A 80 6.96 23.08 -16.68
N GLN A 81 7.69 21.98 -16.74
CA GLN A 81 7.65 21.05 -17.89
C GLN A 81 6.28 20.36 -17.97
N ALA A 82 5.77 19.81 -16.86
CA ALA A 82 4.44 19.20 -16.79
C ALA A 82 3.33 20.21 -17.19
N LEU A 83 3.51 21.50 -16.88
CA LEU A 83 2.59 22.55 -17.31
C LEU A 83 2.62 22.76 -18.83
N ALA A 84 3.81 22.72 -19.44
CA ALA A 84 4.00 22.93 -20.88
C ALA A 84 3.59 21.73 -21.74
N THR A 85 3.83 20.50 -21.24
CA THR A 85 3.52 19.24 -21.94
C THR A 85 2.17 18.66 -21.57
N GLN A 86 1.53 19.16 -20.52
CA GLN A 86 0.32 18.60 -19.88
C GLN A 86 0.47 17.16 -19.38
N VAL A 87 1.68 16.63 -19.33
CA VAL A 87 2.02 15.27 -18.87
C VAL A 87 3.05 15.37 -17.75
N SER A 88 2.79 14.68 -16.65
CA SER A 88 3.73 14.53 -15.54
C SER A 88 4.57 13.25 -15.72
N ASP A 89 5.85 13.31 -15.34
CA ASP A 89 6.73 12.14 -15.26
C ASP A 89 6.49 11.35 -13.95
N THR A 90 5.27 11.43 -13.43
CA THR A 90 4.90 10.85 -12.13
C THR A 90 3.72 9.91 -12.28
N ILE A 91 3.83 8.72 -11.70
CA ILE A 91 2.76 7.76 -11.50
C ILE A 91 2.21 7.96 -10.08
N GLY A 92 0.92 8.18 -9.95
CA GLY A 92 0.26 8.29 -8.65
C GLY A 92 -0.13 6.92 -8.11
N VAL A 93 0.05 6.71 -6.81
CA VAL A 93 -0.35 5.48 -6.12
C VAL A 93 -1.15 5.83 -4.87
N VAL A 94 -2.35 5.29 -4.77
CA VAL A 94 -3.16 5.36 -3.56
C VAL A 94 -3.18 4.00 -2.90
N VAL A 95 -2.78 3.95 -1.63
CA VAL A 95 -2.82 2.75 -0.79
C VAL A 95 -3.48 3.07 0.55
N MET A 96 -3.86 2.07 1.31
CA MET A 96 -4.40 2.28 2.66
C MET A 96 -3.33 2.86 3.58
N ASP A 97 -2.23 2.14 3.78
CA ASP A 97 -1.07 2.56 4.57
C ASP A 97 0.21 1.97 3.97
N VAL A 98 1.13 2.83 3.54
CA VAL A 98 2.42 2.38 2.96
C VAL A 98 3.32 1.68 3.97
N SER A 99 3.08 1.83 5.27
CA SER A 99 3.84 1.13 6.31
C SER A 99 3.47 -0.36 6.44
N ASP A 100 2.29 -0.75 5.95
CA ASP A 100 1.92 -2.16 5.86
C ASP A 100 2.78 -2.88 4.80
N PRO A 101 3.45 -4.00 5.14
CA PRO A 101 4.29 -4.76 4.21
C PRO A 101 3.59 -5.20 2.92
N PHE A 102 2.29 -5.44 2.95
CA PHE A 102 1.49 -5.75 1.77
C PHE A 102 1.46 -4.58 0.79
N PHE A 103 1.12 -3.37 1.28
CA PHE A 103 1.12 -2.17 0.44
C PHE A 103 2.53 -1.68 0.09
N GLY A 104 3.51 -1.89 0.97
CA GLY A 104 4.91 -1.67 0.65
C GLY A 104 5.39 -2.49 -0.55
N ALA A 105 4.95 -3.76 -0.65
CA ALA A 105 5.25 -4.62 -1.80
C ALA A 105 4.56 -4.12 -3.10
N LEU A 106 3.32 -3.65 -3.01
CA LEU A 106 2.60 -3.01 -4.13
C LEU A 106 3.38 -1.79 -4.65
N VAL A 107 3.70 -0.85 -3.77
CA VAL A 107 4.44 0.38 -4.12
C VAL A 107 5.78 0.07 -4.76
N LYS A 108 6.55 -0.87 -4.19
CA LYS A 108 7.82 -1.33 -4.77
C LYS A 108 7.64 -1.92 -6.17
N ALA A 109 6.57 -2.64 -6.42
CA ALA A 109 6.27 -3.20 -7.73
C ALA A 109 5.92 -2.11 -8.76
N VAL A 110 5.14 -1.10 -8.36
CA VAL A 110 4.86 0.09 -9.17
C VAL A 110 6.15 0.83 -9.51
N ASP A 111 7.00 1.11 -8.51
CA ASP A 111 8.27 1.81 -8.70
C ASP A 111 9.20 1.05 -9.67
N THR A 112 9.23 -0.29 -9.58
CA THR A 112 10.01 -1.13 -10.52
C THR A 112 9.58 -0.92 -11.98
N VAL A 113 8.29 -0.74 -12.25
CA VAL A 113 7.77 -0.45 -13.60
C VAL A 113 8.05 1.01 -13.96
N ALA A 114 7.81 1.94 -13.03
CA ALA A 114 8.04 3.37 -13.24
C ALA A 114 9.49 3.68 -13.65
N GLN A 115 10.48 3.07 -12.98
CA GLN A 115 11.89 3.23 -13.30
C GLN A 115 12.24 2.81 -14.72
N ARG A 116 11.62 1.75 -15.26
CA ARG A 116 11.85 1.30 -16.64
C ARG A 116 11.44 2.33 -17.70
N VAL A 117 10.45 3.15 -17.36
CA VAL A 117 9.93 4.22 -18.23
C VAL A 117 10.37 5.61 -17.77
N GLN A 118 11.38 5.69 -16.90
CA GLN A 118 11.96 6.92 -16.36
C GLN A 118 10.93 7.84 -15.69
N LYS A 119 9.95 7.25 -14.99
CA LYS A 119 8.94 7.97 -14.20
C LYS A 119 9.22 7.82 -12.69
N HIS A 120 8.67 8.75 -11.92
CA HIS A 120 8.70 8.75 -10.47
C HIS A 120 7.36 8.26 -9.89
N VAL A 121 7.37 7.84 -8.63
CA VAL A 121 6.15 7.44 -7.92
C VAL A 121 5.80 8.49 -6.87
N LEU A 122 4.54 8.91 -6.85
CA LEU A 122 3.96 9.74 -5.79
C LEU A 122 2.90 8.93 -5.05
N ILE A 123 3.10 8.77 -3.74
CA ILE A 123 2.26 7.92 -2.90
C ILE A 123 1.34 8.78 -2.05
N SER A 124 0.08 8.36 -1.90
CA SER A 124 -0.87 8.95 -0.96
C SER A 124 -1.57 7.85 -0.17
N ASN A 125 -1.66 8.02 1.16
CA ASN A 125 -2.35 7.08 2.04
C ASN A 125 -3.83 7.48 2.20
N SER A 126 -4.72 6.49 2.29
CA SER A 126 -6.16 6.67 2.36
C SER A 126 -6.81 6.19 3.67
N TRP A 127 -6.16 5.29 4.42
CA TRP A 127 -6.62 4.76 5.71
C TRP A 127 -8.02 4.12 5.67
N HIS A 128 -8.47 3.64 4.50
CA HIS A 128 -9.85 3.17 4.28
C HIS A 128 -10.94 4.13 4.77
N GLN A 129 -10.68 5.45 4.65
CA GLN A 129 -11.62 6.50 4.98
C GLN A 129 -12.05 7.21 3.69
N GLU A 130 -13.36 7.25 3.44
CA GLU A 130 -13.93 7.78 2.21
C GLU A 130 -13.40 9.17 1.83
N GLU A 131 -13.40 10.12 2.77
CA GLU A 131 -12.90 11.47 2.52
C GLU A 131 -11.39 11.49 2.20
N LYS A 132 -10.61 10.63 2.87
CA LYS A 132 -9.16 10.53 2.62
C LYS A 132 -8.87 9.84 1.30
N GLU A 133 -9.63 8.81 0.91
CA GLU A 133 -9.51 8.19 -0.41
C GLU A 133 -9.78 9.22 -1.53
N ARG A 134 -10.88 9.96 -1.41
CA ARG A 134 -11.25 11.04 -2.34
C ARG A 134 -10.14 12.08 -2.42
N HIS A 135 -9.69 12.58 -1.28
CA HIS A 135 -8.64 13.59 -1.21
C HIS A 135 -7.32 13.09 -1.82
N ALA A 136 -6.92 11.83 -1.55
CA ALA A 136 -5.72 11.22 -2.09
C ALA A 136 -5.74 11.19 -3.63
N ILE A 137 -6.84 10.76 -4.22
CA ILE A 137 -7.01 10.74 -5.69
C ILE A 137 -6.96 12.17 -6.24
N GLU A 138 -7.71 13.10 -5.66
CA GLU A 138 -7.72 14.50 -6.09
C GLU A 138 -6.34 15.17 -6.01
N VAL A 139 -5.56 14.90 -4.96
CA VAL A 139 -4.18 15.40 -4.84
C VAL A 139 -3.34 14.92 -6.01
N LEU A 140 -3.40 13.64 -6.35
CA LEU A 140 -2.64 13.06 -7.46
C LEU A 140 -3.08 13.63 -8.81
N ILE A 141 -4.38 13.88 -9.01
CA ILE A 141 -4.92 14.54 -10.20
C ILE A 141 -4.40 15.99 -10.27
N ARG A 142 -4.43 16.74 -9.17
CA ARG A 142 -3.87 18.11 -9.10
C ARG A 142 -2.36 18.14 -9.38
N GLN A 143 -1.63 17.08 -9.02
CA GLN A 143 -0.21 16.90 -9.36
C GLN A 143 -0.01 16.42 -10.80
N ARG A 144 -1.08 16.37 -11.61
CA ARG A 144 -1.08 15.96 -13.02
C ARG A 144 -0.56 14.54 -13.27
N CYS A 145 -0.74 13.65 -12.30
CA CYS A 145 -0.52 12.24 -12.52
C CYS A 145 -1.60 11.73 -13.48
N ASN A 146 -1.23 11.37 -14.71
CA ASN A 146 -2.13 10.83 -15.71
C ASN A 146 -2.17 9.29 -15.74
N ALA A 147 -1.28 8.65 -14.97
CA ALA A 147 -1.30 7.23 -14.66
C ALA A 147 -1.47 7.06 -13.15
N LEU A 148 -2.53 6.41 -12.72
CA LEU A 148 -2.87 6.19 -11.30
C LEU A 148 -3.09 4.71 -11.03
N VAL A 149 -2.47 4.18 -9.99
CA VAL A 149 -2.75 2.85 -9.42
C VAL A 149 -3.43 3.05 -8.08
N VAL A 150 -4.69 2.65 -7.97
CA VAL A 150 -5.54 3.02 -6.83
C VAL A 150 -6.09 1.77 -6.14
N HIS A 151 -5.77 1.62 -4.86
CA HIS A 151 -6.45 0.72 -3.95
C HIS A 151 -7.48 1.52 -3.15
N SER A 152 -8.75 1.37 -3.50
CA SER A 152 -9.87 2.07 -2.86
C SER A 152 -10.95 1.08 -2.45
N LYS A 153 -11.42 1.21 -1.21
CA LYS A 153 -12.43 0.32 -0.62
C LYS A 153 -13.65 1.08 -0.07
N SER A 154 -13.50 2.38 0.21
CA SER A 154 -14.54 3.17 0.88
C SER A 154 -15.33 4.05 -0.08
N LEU A 155 -14.77 4.44 -1.22
CA LEU A 155 -15.49 5.23 -2.22
C LEU A 155 -16.58 4.41 -2.91
N SER A 156 -17.69 5.07 -3.25
CA SER A 156 -18.76 4.47 -4.04
C SER A 156 -18.32 4.19 -5.49
N ASP A 157 -19.00 3.23 -6.14
CA ASP A 157 -18.76 2.91 -7.54
C ASP A 157 -18.98 4.12 -8.45
N ALA A 158 -19.96 4.97 -8.15
CA ALA A 158 -20.26 6.16 -8.92
C ALA A 158 -19.13 7.21 -8.86
N GLU A 159 -18.53 7.39 -7.69
CA GLU A 159 -17.39 8.32 -7.52
C GLU A 159 -16.14 7.79 -8.21
N LEU A 160 -15.84 6.49 -8.05
CA LEU A 160 -14.72 5.86 -8.75
C LEU A 160 -14.88 5.93 -10.26
N ALA A 161 -16.09 5.69 -10.78
CA ALA A 161 -16.40 5.85 -12.21
C ALA A 161 -16.12 7.29 -12.69
N SER A 162 -16.54 8.29 -11.91
CA SER A 162 -16.29 9.71 -12.22
C SER A 162 -14.79 10.03 -12.30
N PHE A 163 -13.98 9.52 -11.36
CA PHE A 163 -12.53 9.67 -11.41
C PHE A 163 -11.89 8.93 -12.59
N MET A 164 -12.38 7.72 -12.90
CA MET A 164 -11.90 6.93 -14.03
C MET A 164 -12.24 7.58 -15.37
N ASP A 165 -13.36 8.27 -15.48
CA ASP A 165 -13.71 9.06 -16.66
C ASP A 165 -12.81 10.28 -16.83
N GLN A 166 -12.47 10.94 -15.71
CA GLN A 166 -11.57 12.07 -15.69
C GLN A 166 -10.12 11.70 -16.02
N VAL A 167 -9.66 10.50 -15.57
CA VAL A 167 -8.29 10.03 -15.71
C VAL A 167 -8.28 8.69 -16.44
N PRO A 168 -8.10 8.66 -17.77
CA PRO A 168 -8.08 7.42 -18.54
C PRO A 168 -7.02 6.41 -18.10
N GLY A 169 -5.91 6.88 -17.50
CA GLY A 169 -4.86 6.05 -16.92
C GLY A 169 -5.09 5.67 -15.46
N MET A 170 -6.29 5.81 -14.90
CA MET A 170 -6.60 5.31 -13.56
C MET A 170 -6.98 3.83 -13.61
N VAL A 171 -6.31 3.01 -12.80
CA VAL A 171 -6.51 1.56 -12.67
C VAL A 171 -6.77 1.22 -11.21
N LEU A 172 -7.83 0.46 -10.95
CA LEU A 172 -8.16 -0.06 -9.63
C LEU A 172 -7.43 -1.38 -9.37
N VAL A 173 -6.92 -1.56 -8.15
CA VAL A 173 -6.33 -2.82 -7.67
C VAL A 173 -7.22 -3.40 -6.57
N ASN A 174 -7.49 -4.70 -6.68
CA ASN A 174 -8.33 -5.45 -5.75
C ASN A 174 -9.78 -4.94 -5.65
N ARG A 175 -10.30 -4.41 -6.72
CA ARG A 175 -11.71 -4.06 -6.89
C ARG A 175 -12.06 -4.14 -8.38
N ILE A 176 -13.21 -4.73 -8.70
CA ILE A 176 -13.74 -4.79 -10.06
C ILE A 176 -14.93 -3.85 -10.14
N LEU A 177 -14.79 -2.78 -10.92
CA LEU A 177 -15.85 -1.81 -11.14
C LEU A 177 -16.65 -2.17 -12.40
N PRO A 178 -17.98 -2.36 -12.31
CA PRO A 178 -18.82 -2.61 -13.49
C PRO A 178 -18.65 -1.53 -14.56
N GLY A 179 -18.51 -1.94 -15.82
CA GLY A 179 -18.24 -1.04 -16.95
C GLY A 179 -16.78 -0.64 -17.13
N TYR A 180 -15.92 -0.84 -16.13
CA TYR A 180 -14.49 -0.48 -16.15
C TYR A 180 -13.57 -1.69 -15.91
N ALA A 181 -14.04 -2.91 -16.11
CA ALA A 181 -13.28 -4.13 -15.81
C ALA A 181 -11.90 -4.19 -16.48
N HIS A 182 -11.74 -3.60 -17.66
CA HIS A 182 -10.48 -3.48 -18.39
C HIS A 182 -9.43 -2.57 -17.71
N ARG A 183 -9.85 -1.79 -16.73
CA ARG A 183 -9.00 -0.93 -15.88
C ARG A 183 -9.06 -1.36 -14.41
N CYS A 184 -9.36 -2.63 -14.16
CA CYS A 184 -9.40 -3.21 -12.83
C CYS A 184 -8.54 -4.46 -12.80
N VAL A 185 -7.78 -4.65 -11.72
CA VAL A 185 -6.97 -5.84 -11.47
C VAL A 185 -7.46 -6.45 -10.16
N GLY A 186 -8.24 -7.52 -10.25
CA GLY A 186 -8.89 -8.19 -9.13
C GLY A 186 -8.20 -9.46 -8.68
N LEU A 187 -8.64 -9.99 -7.54
CA LEU A 187 -8.29 -11.29 -6.99
C LEU A 187 -9.57 -12.06 -6.66
N ASP A 188 -9.59 -13.36 -6.91
CA ASP A 188 -10.67 -14.24 -6.46
C ASP A 188 -10.49 -14.59 -4.97
N ASN A 189 -10.95 -13.69 -4.10
CA ASN A 189 -10.88 -13.84 -2.65
C ASN A 189 -11.72 -15.02 -2.14
N ILE A 190 -12.89 -15.27 -2.75
CA ILE A 190 -13.79 -16.38 -2.37
C ILE A 190 -13.07 -17.70 -2.57
N THR A 191 -12.52 -17.94 -3.77
CA THR A 191 -11.76 -19.17 -4.05
C THR A 191 -10.56 -19.31 -3.12
N GLY A 192 -9.83 -18.23 -2.82
CA GLY A 192 -8.70 -18.27 -1.90
C GLY A 192 -9.09 -18.70 -0.48
N ALA A 193 -10.13 -18.11 0.07
CA ALA A 193 -10.64 -18.45 1.40
C ALA A 193 -11.24 -19.87 1.45
N THR A 194 -11.93 -20.28 0.38
CA THR A 194 -12.44 -21.65 0.23
C THR A 194 -11.30 -22.66 0.24
N MET A 195 -10.19 -22.40 -0.48
CA MET A 195 -9.00 -23.26 -0.49
C MET A 195 -8.35 -23.36 0.90
N ALA A 196 -8.21 -22.23 1.62
CA ALA A 196 -7.68 -22.20 2.99
C ALA A 196 -8.50 -23.07 3.93
N THR A 197 -9.81 -22.88 3.92
CA THR A 197 -10.74 -23.61 4.80
C THR A 197 -10.82 -25.08 4.45
N ARG A 198 -10.88 -25.44 3.16
CA ARG A 198 -10.83 -26.85 2.70
C ARG A 198 -9.54 -27.55 3.13
N MET A 199 -8.40 -26.85 3.14
CA MET A 199 -7.16 -27.43 3.66
C MET A 199 -7.31 -27.83 5.13
N LEU A 200 -7.88 -26.98 5.98
CA LEU A 200 -8.13 -27.30 7.39
C LEU A 200 -9.11 -28.48 7.54
N LEU A 201 -10.18 -28.50 6.76
CA LEU A 201 -11.14 -29.62 6.72
C LEU A 201 -10.48 -30.95 6.31
N GLN A 202 -9.59 -30.93 5.30
CA GLN A 202 -8.81 -32.09 4.86
C GLN A 202 -7.83 -32.61 5.94
N GLN A 203 -7.41 -31.75 6.88
CA GLN A 203 -6.63 -32.13 8.04
C GLN A 203 -7.49 -32.62 9.22
N GLY A 204 -8.80 -32.80 9.01
CA GLY A 204 -9.74 -33.31 10.01
C GLY A 204 -10.29 -32.27 10.98
N HIS A 205 -10.01 -30.99 10.78
CA HIS A 205 -10.60 -29.92 11.58
C HIS A 205 -12.05 -29.69 11.14
N THR A 206 -13.00 -29.77 12.09
CA THR A 206 -14.42 -29.52 11.87
C THR A 206 -14.92 -28.28 12.65
N ARG A 207 -14.16 -27.83 13.64
CA ARG A 207 -14.45 -26.64 14.43
C ARG A 207 -13.40 -25.59 14.09
N ILE A 208 -13.67 -24.85 13.01
CA ILE A 208 -12.75 -23.88 12.39
C ILE A 208 -13.32 -22.49 12.61
N GLY A 209 -12.62 -21.65 13.39
CA GLY A 209 -12.96 -20.26 13.55
C GLY A 209 -12.55 -19.40 12.37
N TYR A 210 -13.10 -18.21 12.31
CA TYR A 210 -12.70 -17.15 11.38
C TYR A 210 -12.29 -15.91 12.17
N LEU A 211 -11.15 -15.32 11.84
CA LEU A 211 -10.66 -14.08 12.43
C LEU A 211 -10.68 -13.00 11.35
N GLY A 212 -11.74 -12.20 11.34
CA GLY A 212 -12.05 -11.22 10.31
C GLY A 212 -11.53 -9.83 10.60
N SER A 213 -11.48 -8.99 9.58
CA SER A 213 -11.22 -7.57 9.71
C SER A 213 -12.45 -6.83 10.28
N SER A 214 -12.22 -5.80 11.12
CA SER A 214 -13.26 -4.89 11.59
C SER A 214 -13.73 -3.91 10.51
N HIS A 215 -12.99 -3.80 9.40
CA HIS A 215 -13.34 -2.91 8.30
C HIS A 215 -14.44 -3.56 7.42
N PRO A 216 -15.57 -2.87 7.17
CA PRO A 216 -16.65 -3.37 6.31
C PRO A 216 -16.27 -3.19 4.84
N ILE A 217 -15.38 -4.04 4.33
CA ILE A 217 -14.85 -3.97 2.98
C ILE A 217 -15.12 -5.28 2.21
N GLU A 218 -15.20 -5.18 0.90
CA GLU A 218 -15.51 -6.30 0.01
C GLU A 218 -14.62 -7.54 0.23
N ASP A 219 -13.34 -7.34 0.52
CA ASP A 219 -12.39 -8.45 0.74
C ASP A 219 -12.75 -9.27 1.98
N GLU A 220 -13.19 -8.59 3.05
CA GLU A 220 -13.67 -9.24 4.27
C GLU A 220 -14.89 -10.10 3.98
N GLU A 221 -15.89 -9.52 3.30
CA GLU A 221 -17.12 -10.21 2.94
C GLU A 221 -16.83 -11.43 2.07
N GLN A 222 -15.97 -11.29 1.06
CA GLN A 222 -15.60 -12.35 0.14
C GLN A 222 -14.80 -13.46 0.83
N ARG A 223 -13.83 -13.15 1.71
CA ARG A 223 -13.04 -14.14 2.45
C ARG A 223 -13.90 -14.88 3.46
N ARG A 224 -14.79 -14.17 4.18
CA ARG A 224 -15.79 -14.77 5.06
C ARG A 224 -16.75 -15.68 4.30
N ALA A 225 -17.22 -15.25 3.12
CA ALA A 225 -18.10 -16.06 2.28
C ALA A 225 -17.41 -17.37 1.82
N GLY A 226 -16.13 -17.31 1.44
CA GLY A 226 -15.36 -18.51 1.06
C GLY A 226 -15.14 -19.46 2.23
N TRP A 227 -14.92 -18.97 3.46
CA TRP A 227 -14.88 -19.78 4.67
C TRP A 227 -16.20 -20.48 4.93
N LEU A 228 -17.32 -19.75 4.89
CA LEU A 228 -18.68 -20.30 5.04
C LEU A 228 -18.99 -21.33 3.97
N GLN A 229 -18.67 -21.05 2.72
CA GLN A 229 -18.90 -21.98 1.61
C GLN A 229 -18.23 -23.32 1.85
N ALA A 230 -16.94 -23.31 2.23
CA ALA A 230 -16.19 -24.55 2.44
C ALA A 230 -16.74 -25.38 3.62
N LEU A 231 -17.20 -24.75 4.70
CA LEU A 231 -17.83 -25.44 5.83
C LEU A 231 -19.19 -26.02 5.44
N ASN A 232 -20.03 -25.25 4.78
CA ASN A 232 -21.37 -25.67 4.35
C ASN A 232 -21.30 -26.86 3.37
N GLU A 233 -20.28 -26.94 2.50
CA GLU A 233 -20.04 -28.09 1.62
C GLU A 233 -19.80 -29.41 2.40
N GLN A 234 -19.39 -29.32 3.67
CA GLN A 234 -19.24 -30.46 4.59
C GLN A 234 -20.40 -30.60 5.57
N GLY A 235 -21.50 -29.89 5.36
CA GLY A 235 -22.65 -29.88 6.25
C GLY A 235 -22.41 -29.26 7.62
N ILE A 236 -21.40 -28.39 7.74
CA ILE A 236 -21.04 -27.68 8.97
C ILE A 236 -21.62 -26.26 8.88
N GLU A 237 -22.57 -25.94 9.75
CA GLU A 237 -23.11 -24.61 9.92
C GLU A 237 -22.42 -23.93 11.12
N PRO A 238 -21.43 -23.04 10.88
CA PRO A 238 -20.70 -22.44 11.98
C PRO A 238 -21.58 -21.38 12.67
N PRO A 239 -21.69 -21.43 14.01
CA PRO A 239 -22.37 -20.36 14.73
C PRO A 239 -21.55 -19.06 14.71
N GLU A 240 -22.21 -17.92 14.75
CA GLU A 240 -21.55 -16.59 14.70
C GLU A 240 -20.49 -16.41 15.79
N VAL A 241 -20.61 -17.09 16.93
CA VAL A 241 -19.61 -17.06 18.01
C VAL A 241 -18.23 -17.63 17.62
N TRP A 242 -18.10 -18.31 16.46
CA TRP A 242 -16.82 -18.77 15.92
C TRP A 242 -16.06 -17.68 15.18
N ILE A 243 -16.67 -16.50 15.03
CA ILE A 243 -16.06 -15.37 14.37
C ILE A 243 -15.51 -14.39 15.41
N GLY A 244 -14.24 -14.08 15.29
CA GLY A 244 -13.59 -12.94 15.94
C GLY A 244 -13.39 -11.82 14.93
N SER A 245 -13.33 -10.57 15.38
CA SER A 245 -13.09 -9.40 14.53
C SER A 245 -12.15 -8.42 15.21
N GLY A 246 -11.25 -7.82 14.42
CA GLY A 246 -10.28 -6.83 14.91
C GLY A 246 -9.67 -6.01 13.77
N GLU A 247 -8.84 -5.04 14.12
CA GLU A 247 -8.05 -4.32 13.13
C GLU A 247 -7.20 -5.31 12.32
N PRO A 248 -7.01 -5.11 10.99
CA PRO A 248 -6.33 -6.05 10.12
C PRO A 248 -4.79 -5.99 10.27
N ASP A 249 -4.30 -5.87 11.50
CA ASP A 249 -2.91 -5.83 11.89
C ASP A 249 -2.57 -6.89 12.97
N MET A 250 -1.33 -6.92 13.44
CA MET A 250 -0.88 -7.89 14.45
C MET A 250 -1.59 -7.68 15.79
N GLN A 251 -1.78 -6.45 16.23
CA GLN A 251 -2.39 -6.14 17.52
C GLN A 251 -3.88 -6.47 17.51
N GLY A 252 -4.60 -6.14 16.44
CA GLY A 252 -6.00 -6.49 16.28
C GLY A 252 -6.20 -8.00 16.16
N GLY A 253 -5.31 -8.72 15.48
CA GLY A 253 -5.31 -10.17 15.39
C GLY A 253 -5.08 -10.85 16.74
N GLU A 254 -4.14 -10.35 17.55
CA GLU A 254 -3.87 -10.82 18.90
C GLU A 254 -5.07 -10.60 19.82
N ALA A 255 -5.59 -9.38 19.89
CA ALA A 255 -6.73 -9.03 20.74
C ALA A 255 -7.98 -9.86 20.40
N ALA A 256 -8.31 -9.98 19.09
CA ALA A 256 -9.45 -10.75 18.64
C ALA A 256 -9.28 -12.27 18.91
N MET A 257 -8.07 -12.80 18.83
CA MET A 257 -7.79 -14.19 19.18
C MET A 257 -7.93 -14.44 20.68
N VAL A 258 -7.43 -13.55 21.55
CA VAL A 258 -7.62 -13.62 23.02
C VAL A 258 -9.10 -13.64 23.36
N GLU A 259 -9.90 -12.75 22.77
CA GLU A 259 -11.35 -12.72 22.98
C GLU A 259 -12.00 -14.04 22.53
N LEU A 260 -11.62 -14.57 21.37
CA LEU A 260 -12.17 -15.80 20.83
C LEU A 260 -11.82 -17.01 21.72
N LEU A 261 -10.60 -17.07 22.27
CA LEU A 261 -10.18 -18.10 23.24
C LEU A 261 -11.01 -18.02 24.53
N GLY A 262 -11.29 -16.81 25.03
CA GLY A 262 -12.12 -16.60 26.22
C GLY A 262 -13.55 -17.13 26.12
N ARG A 263 -14.05 -17.34 24.89
CA ARG A 263 -15.38 -17.92 24.65
C ARG A 263 -15.45 -19.45 24.84
N ASN A 264 -14.32 -20.13 25.06
CA ASN A 264 -14.23 -21.59 25.29
C ASN A 264 -14.95 -22.47 24.25
N LEU A 265 -14.81 -22.13 22.99
CA LEU A 265 -15.57 -22.71 21.86
C LEU A 265 -15.05 -24.07 21.38
N GLN A 266 -13.96 -24.60 21.96
CA GLN A 266 -13.29 -25.83 21.52
C GLN A 266 -12.93 -25.84 20.02
N LEU A 267 -12.56 -24.68 19.47
CA LEU A 267 -12.02 -24.58 18.15
C LEU A 267 -10.70 -25.35 18.06
N SER A 268 -10.39 -25.93 16.92
CA SER A 268 -9.14 -26.65 16.67
C SER A 268 -8.29 -26.01 15.59
N ALA A 269 -8.86 -25.05 14.86
CA ALA A 269 -8.18 -24.28 13.82
C ALA A 269 -8.84 -22.92 13.62
N ILE A 270 -8.08 -22.01 13.02
CA ILE A 270 -8.60 -20.71 12.61
C ILE A 270 -8.08 -20.33 11.23
N PHE A 271 -8.97 -19.73 10.43
CA PHE A 271 -8.60 -19.00 9.23
C PHE A 271 -8.65 -17.52 9.53
N THR A 272 -7.58 -16.80 9.25
CA THR A 272 -7.47 -15.37 9.51
C THR A 272 -7.60 -14.56 8.23
N TYR A 273 -8.18 -13.38 8.34
CA TYR A 273 -8.36 -12.43 7.23
C TYR A 273 -7.04 -12.18 6.48
N ASN A 274 -5.93 -11.94 7.21
CA ASN A 274 -4.60 -11.75 6.62
C ASN A 274 -3.48 -12.34 7.48
N ASP A 275 -2.25 -12.33 6.97
CA ASP A 275 -1.07 -12.86 7.65
C ASP A 275 -0.66 -12.03 8.88
N SER A 276 -0.95 -10.73 8.89
CA SER A 276 -0.67 -9.86 10.04
C SER A 276 -1.53 -10.26 11.24
N MET A 277 -2.84 -10.47 11.02
CA MET A 277 -3.73 -10.99 12.06
C MET A 277 -3.34 -12.42 12.48
N ALA A 278 -2.87 -13.26 11.53
CA ALA A 278 -2.37 -14.60 11.85
C ALA A 278 -1.16 -14.54 12.80
N ALA A 279 -0.24 -13.62 12.59
CA ALA A 279 0.93 -13.46 13.48
C ALA A 279 0.51 -13.03 14.88
N GLY A 280 -0.46 -12.12 15.01
CA GLY A 280 -1.06 -11.78 16.30
C GLY A 280 -1.75 -12.97 16.95
N ALA A 281 -2.53 -13.74 16.19
CA ALA A 281 -3.18 -14.96 16.69
C ALA A 281 -2.16 -16.02 17.18
N LEU A 282 -1.03 -16.18 16.47
CA LEU A 282 0.06 -17.06 16.92
C LEU A 282 0.65 -16.61 18.26
N THR A 283 0.80 -15.30 18.47
CA THR A 283 1.25 -14.73 19.74
C THR A 283 0.26 -15.05 20.85
N ALA A 284 -1.03 -14.75 20.65
CA ALA A 284 -2.08 -15.04 21.62
C ALA A 284 -2.14 -16.54 22.02
N LEU A 285 -2.04 -17.44 21.03
CA LEU A 285 -2.03 -18.88 21.26
C LEU A 285 -0.83 -19.31 22.10
N LYS A 286 0.36 -18.82 21.75
CA LYS A 286 1.61 -19.11 22.47
C LYS A 286 1.56 -18.64 23.93
N ASP A 287 1.08 -17.43 24.18
CA ASP A 287 0.99 -16.83 25.50
C ASP A 287 -0.03 -17.57 26.40
N ASN A 288 -1.02 -18.23 25.77
CA ASN A 288 -1.96 -19.12 26.47
C ASN A 288 -1.49 -20.60 26.50
N GLY A 289 -0.24 -20.90 26.16
CA GLY A 289 0.32 -22.25 26.20
C GLY A 289 -0.24 -23.22 25.14
N ILE A 290 -0.88 -22.71 24.09
CA ILE A 290 -1.48 -23.50 23.02
C ILE A 290 -0.46 -23.66 21.90
N LEU A 291 0.03 -24.89 21.70
CA LEU A 291 1.05 -25.17 20.71
C LEU A 291 0.45 -25.21 19.28
N VAL A 292 1.05 -24.49 18.36
CA VAL A 292 0.73 -24.51 16.93
C VAL A 292 1.86 -25.25 16.20
N PRO A 293 1.59 -26.27 15.40
CA PRO A 293 0.28 -26.77 14.98
C PRO A 293 -0.29 -27.91 15.82
N GLN A 294 0.35 -28.35 16.91
CA GLN A 294 0.04 -29.57 17.64
C GLN A 294 -1.34 -29.54 18.29
N HIS A 295 -1.71 -28.43 18.91
CA HIS A 295 -3.01 -28.26 19.59
C HIS A 295 -4.00 -27.47 18.74
N PHE A 296 -3.49 -26.55 17.89
CA PHE A 296 -4.30 -25.63 17.15
C PHE A 296 -3.65 -25.30 15.79
N SER A 297 -4.41 -25.29 14.73
CA SER A 297 -3.91 -24.95 13.39
C SER A 297 -4.29 -23.51 13.02
N VAL A 298 -3.35 -22.79 12.39
CA VAL A 298 -3.54 -21.41 11.94
C VAL A 298 -3.23 -21.32 10.46
N ILE A 299 -4.13 -20.70 9.68
CA ILE A 299 -3.92 -20.41 8.26
C ILE A 299 -4.21 -18.94 7.99
N GLY A 300 -3.30 -18.27 7.26
CA GLY A 300 -3.40 -16.86 6.90
C GLY A 300 -3.83 -16.62 5.45
N PHE A 301 -3.71 -15.35 5.06
CA PHE A 301 -3.94 -14.87 3.69
C PHE A 301 -2.95 -13.74 3.40
N ASP A 302 -2.46 -13.62 2.18
CA ASP A 302 -1.57 -12.65 1.53
C ASP A 302 -0.19 -13.20 1.16
N ASP A 303 0.41 -14.10 1.93
CA ASP A 303 1.80 -14.59 1.81
C ASP A 303 2.83 -13.43 1.86
N ILE A 304 2.65 -12.52 2.84
CA ILE A 304 3.63 -11.46 3.09
C ILE A 304 4.98 -12.05 3.57
N PRO A 305 6.11 -11.35 3.39
CA PRO A 305 7.43 -11.88 3.77
C PRO A 305 7.52 -12.40 5.21
N MET A 306 6.79 -11.78 6.14
CA MET A 306 6.77 -12.17 7.56
C MET A 306 6.26 -13.59 7.78
N SER A 307 5.36 -14.12 6.95
CA SER A 307 4.80 -15.47 7.10
C SER A 307 5.85 -16.60 7.06
N ARG A 308 7.05 -16.31 6.55
CA ARG A 308 8.21 -17.23 6.57
C ARG A 308 9.03 -17.16 7.86
N TYR A 309 8.84 -16.11 8.65
CA TYR A 309 9.64 -15.82 9.85
C TYR A 309 8.84 -15.94 11.13
N THR A 310 7.55 -16.27 11.06
CA THR A 310 6.76 -16.68 12.22
C THR A 310 7.23 -18.05 12.73
N ASP A 311 7.00 -18.34 13.98
CA ASP A 311 7.24 -19.65 14.59
C ASP A 311 5.94 -20.20 15.20
N PRO A 312 5.34 -21.23 14.55
CA PRO A 312 5.76 -21.90 13.32
C PRO A 312 5.62 -21.03 12.07
N GLN A 313 6.34 -21.37 10.99
CA GLN A 313 6.16 -20.71 9.69
C GLN A 313 4.71 -20.84 9.22
N LEU A 314 4.10 -19.72 8.82
CA LEU A 314 2.68 -19.62 8.54
C LEU A 314 2.31 -20.23 7.18
N THR A 315 1.41 -21.22 7.21
CA THR A 315 0.63 -21.66 6.04
C THR A 315 -0.36 -20.57 5.68
N THR A 316 -0.42 -20.18 4.40
CA THR A 316 -1.21 -19.03 3.97
C THR A 316 -1.66 -19.18 2.53
N VAL A 317 -2.58 -18.31 2.11
CA VAL A 317 -2.98 -18.14 0.71
C VAL A 317 -2.16 -17.01 0.11
N ARG A 318 -1.44 -17.29 -0.99
CA ARG A 318 -0.68 -16.26 -1.69
C ARG A 318 -1.59 -15.33 -2.48
N TYR A 319 -1.52 -14.07 -2.14
CA TYR A 319 -2.03 -12.94 -2.90
C TYR A 319 -0.90 -12.42 -3.82
N PRO A 320 -1.00 -12.52 -5.14
CA PRO A 320 0.11 -12.17 -6.04
C PRO A 320 0.23 -10.65 -6.25
N ILE A 321 0.23 -9.86 -5.17
CA ILE A 321 0.16 -8.40 -5.19
C ILE A 321 1.23 -7.74 -6.07
N VAL A 322 2.45 -8.31 -6.09
CA VAL A 322 3.55 -7.80 -6.92
C VAL A 322 3.22 -7.93 -8.42
N SER A 323 2.63 -9.04 -8.84
CA SER A 323 2.24 -9.25 -10.24
C SER A 323 1.04 -8.39 -10.60
N MET A 324 0.08 -8.27 -9.71
CA MET A 324 -1.11 -7.42 -9.87
C MET A 324 -0.71 -5.94 -9.99
N ALA A 325 0.17 -5.45 -9.12
CA ALA A 325 0.64 -4.08 -9.14
C ALA A 325 1.45 -3.74 -10.41
N LYS A 326 2.29 -4.67 -10.89
CA LYS A 326 3.00 -4.49 -12.17
C LYS A 326 2.02 -4.37 -13.33
N LEU A 327 1.06 -5.29 -13.43
CA LEU A 327 0.04 -5.24 -14.47
C LEU A 327 -0.79 -3.95 -14.38
N ALA A 328 -1.24 -3.58 -13.17
CA ALA A 328 -2.00 -2.35 -12.96
C ALA A 328 -1.21 -1.11 -13.43
N THR A 329 0.09 -1.08 -13.17
CA THR A 329 0.95 0.03 -13.62
C THR A 329 1.08 0.07 -15.14
N GLU A 330 1.27 -1.08 -15.78
CA GLU A 330 1.36 -1.19 -17.23
C GLU A 330 0.04 -0.77 -17.90
N LEU A 331 -1.10 -1.18 -17.31
CA LEU A 331 -2.43 -0.75 -17.77
C LEU A 331 -2.64 0.76 -17.56
N ALA A 332 -2.20 1.31 -16.42
CA ALA A 332 -2.30 2.74 -16.16
C ALA A 332 -1.50 3.57 -17.18
N LEU A 333 -0.29 3.12 -17.52
CA LEU A 333 0.53 3.76 -18.54
C LEU A 333 -0.11 3.68 -19.94
N LYS A 334 -0.65 2.52 -20.33
CA LYS A 334 -1.39 2.33 -21.58
C LYS A 334 -2.66 3.18 -21.62
N GLY A 335 -3.40 3.25 -20.50
CA GLY A 335 -4.60 4.09 -20.41
C GLY A 335 -4.29 5.57 -20.58
N ALA A 336 -3.20 6.04 -19.98
CA ALA A 336 -2.70 7.40 -20.16
C ALA A 336 -2.27 7.71 -21.61
N ALA A 337 -1.86 6.68 -22.38
CA ALA A 337 -1.51 6.77 -23.78
C ALA A 337 -2.70 6.56 -24.74
N GLY A 338 -3.87 6.13 -24.22
CA GLY A 338 -5.04 5.79 -25.05
C GLY A 338 -4.92 4.42 -25.77
N GLU A 339 -4.12 3.50 -25.23
CA GLU A 339 -3.75 2.21 -25.85
C GLU A 339 -4.38 0.99 -25.13
N LEU A 340 -5.44 1.19 -24.35
CA LEU A 340 -6.08 0.10 -23.61
C LEU A 340 -6.97 -0.78 -24.49
N ASP A 341 -6.88 -2.10 -24.27
CA ASP A 341 -7.86 -3.06 -24.77
C ASP A 341 -9.07 -3.11 -23.82
N VAL A 342 -10.19 -2.58 -24.25
CA VAL A 342 -11.41 -2.46 -23.47
C VAL A 342 -12.13 -3.81 -23.24
N SER A 343 -11.76 -4.87 -23.98
CA SER A 343 -12.33 -6.21 -23.84
C SER A 343 -11.64 -7.05 -22.76
N ALA A 344 -10.46 -6.66 -22.30
CA ALA A 344 -9.67 -7.41 -21.36
C ALA A 344 -10.27 -7.37 -19.94
N GLN A 345 -10.14 -8.49 -19.21
CA GLN A 345 -10.47 -8.59 -17.79
C GLN A 345 -9.27 -9.19 -17.05
N HIS A 346 -8.99 -8.68 -15.86
CA HIS A 346 -7.79 -9.08 -15.11
C HIS A 346 -8.18 -9.50 -13.69
N CYS A 347 -8.49 -10.80 -13.53
CA CYS A 347 -8.73 -11.43 -12.24
C CYS A 347 -7.64 -12.47 -11.98
N PHE A 348 -6.89 -12.31 -10.91
CA PHE A 348 -5.86 -13.24 -10.49
C PHE A 348 -6.46 -14.36 -9.64
N MET A 349 -5.89 -15.56 -9.79
CA MET A 349 -6.23 -16.69 -8.93
C MET A 349 -5.22 -16.77 -7.78
N PRO A 350 -5.67 -16.90 -6.53
CA PRO A 350 -4.80 -17.14 -5.39
C PRO A 350 -4.20 -18.55 -5.42
N THR A 351 -3.13 -18.78 -4.66
CA THR A 351 -2.52 -20.10 -4.51
C THR A 351 -2.23 -20.41 -3.06
N LEU A 352 -2.44 -21.66 -2.63
CA LEU A 352 -2.15 -22.09 -1.28
C LEU A 352 -0.64 -22.35 -1.09
N VAL A 353 -0.07 -21.77 -0.02
CA VAL A 353 1.33 -21.95 0.37
C VAL A 353 1.38 -22.73 1.67
N ARG A 354 1.72 -24.01 1.61
CA ARG A 354 1.83 -24.86 2.78
C ARG A 354 3.15 -24.63 3.50
N ARG A 355 3.09 -24.45 4.83
CA ARG A 355 4.22 -24.35 5.75
C ARG A 355 3.95 -25.21 7.00
N HIS A 356 4.24 -24.69 8.20
CA HIS A 356 4.28 -25.52 9.42
C HIS A 356 3.16 -25.20 10.42
N SER A 357 2.30 -24.22 10.17
CA SER A 357 1.25 -23.79 11.11
C SER A 357 -0.04 -24.62 11.04
N VAL A 358 -0.09 -25.61 10.16
CA VAL A 358 -1.26 -26.50 10.00
C VAL A 358 -0.80 -27.97 10.06
N ALA A 359 -1.46 -28.77 10.88
CA ALA A 359 -1.25 -30.22 10.96
C ALA A 359 -2.57 -30.96 11.00
N ALA A 360 -2.52 -32.30 10.85
CA ALA A 360 -3.70 -33.14 11.04
C ALA A 360 -4.20 -33.01 12.48
N ARG A 361 -5.53 -32.92 12.63
CA ARG A 361 -6.16 -32.85 13.96
C ARG A 361 -5.80 -34.07 14.78
N GLN A 362 -5.16 -33.85 15.93
CA GLN A 362 -4.96 -34.90 16.92
C GLN A 362 -6.18 -34.94 17.85
N ASN A 363 -6.60 -36.15 18.26
CA ASN A 363 -7.63 -36.33 19.31
C ASN A 363 -7.03 -36.03 20.70
N VAL A 364 -6.59 -34.80 20.91
CA VAL A 364 -6.13 -34.29 22.19
C VAL A 364 -7.34 -33.77 22.96
N ALA A 365 -7.39 -34.01 24.27
CA ALA A 365 -8.43 -33.44 25.13
C ALA A 365 -8.48 -31.92 24.95
N PRO A 366 -9.68 -31.32 25.01
CA PRO A 366 -9.82 -29.86 24.79
C PRO A 366 -8.96 -29.09 25.81
N VAL A 367 -8.21 -28.11 25.31
CA VAL A 367 -7.43 -27.19 26.14
C VAL A 367 -8.44 -26.31 26.90
N THR A 368 -8.55 -26.52 28.20
CA THR A 368 -9.34 -25.68 29.10
C THR A 368 -8.44 -24.56 29.61
N ILE A 369 -8.75 -23.32 29.29
CA ILE A 369 -8.06 -22.16 29.87
C ILE A 369 -8.56 -22.04 31.31
N SER A 370 -7.67 -22.23 32.30
CA SER A 370 -8.00 -21.95 33.71
C SER A 370 -8.07 -20.43 33.89
N THR A 371 -9.28 -19.92 34.12
CA THR A 371 -9.50 -18.55 34.58
C THR A 371 -9.17 -18.44 36.08
N ASP A 372 -7.95 -18.72 36.48
CA ASP A 372 -7.49 -18.37 37.83
C ASP A 372 -7.13 -16.88 37.87
N SER A 373 -8.16 -16.05 38.07
CA SER A 373 -8.02 -14.67 38.49
C SER A 373 -7.79 -14.63 40.01
N SER A 374 -6.57 -14.92 40.42
CA SER A 374 -6.12 -14.61 41.76
C SER A 374 -4.70 -14.04 41.69
N MET A 375 -4.61 -12.72 41.50
CA MET A 375 -3.67 -11.80 42.16
C MET A 375 -4.14 -10.34 41.93
#